data_228063a28b1270fd92f0b532a7f55939
#
_entry.id   228063a28b1270fd92f0b532a7f55939
#
_cell.length_a   1.000
_cell.length_b   1.000
_cell.length_c   1.000
_cell.angle_alpha   90.00
_cell.angle_beta   90.00
_cell.angle_gamma   90.00
#
_symmetry.space_group_name_H-M   'P 1'
#
loop_
_entity.id
_entity.type
_entity.pdbx_description
1 polymer ?
#
loop_
_entity_poly.entity_id
_entity_poly.type
_entity_poly.pdbx_seq_one_letter_code
_entity_poly.pdbx_strand_id
1 'polypeptide(L)'
;MYKRQVPPSRALWIPPGVEHAVTMVEDADLRTLYFHQPRGRCGPGVPRDQEDAWRQCRVLEVSDLLRALVREMPTTPDGGAAISPADLRREQHLSALVRDELARAAAVKLGVDLPQDKRLRHLCEAVLADPTRHDTLADWAQDTGASPRTVARLFRSELGSTFTQWRQQVILAKAVSLAAGRMPMGQIAAELGYSASAFSAMVRKSVGQPPGRFLGQQQPAAVVP
;
A
#
# COMPACT_ATOMS: atom_id res chain seq x y z
N MET A 1 4.76 -9.20 -14.30
CA MET A 1 5.30 -9.08 -12.92
C MET A 1 4.72 -7.83 -12.30
N TYR A 2 3.92 -7.97 -11.27
CA TYR A 2 3.21 -6.87 -10.60
C TYR A 2 4.19 -6.14 -9.70
N LYS A 3 4.41 -4.83 -9.87
CA LYS A 3 5.20 -4.02 -8.93
C LYS A 3 4.26 -3.09 -8.17
N ARG A 4 4.20 -3.21 -6.87
CA ARG A 4 3.50 -2.28 -5.97
C ARG A 4 4.46 -1.79 -4.90
N GLN A 5 4.52 -0.50 -4.67
CA GLN A 5 5.14 0.04 -3.47
C GLN A 5 4.17 -0.13 -2.29
N VAL A 6 4.64 -0.81 -1.23
CA VAL A 6 3.89 -0.94 0.02
C VAL A 6 4.51 0.02 1.01
N PRO A 7 3.82 1.10 1.39
CA PRO A 7 4.33 2.02 2.40
C PRO A 7 4.48 1.33 3.75
N PRO A 8 5.38 1.81 4.62
CA PRO A 8 5.42 1.41 6.02
C PRO A 8 4.03 1.52 6.66
N SER A 9 3.70 0.64 7.58
CA SER A 9 2.39 0.57 8.24
C SER A 9 1.23 0.10 7.36
N ARG A 10 1.50 -0.50 6.22
CA ARG A 10 0.50 -1.13 5.36
C ARG A 10 0.85 -2.59 5.13
N ALA A 11 -0.15 -3.40 4.84
CA ALA A 11 0.03 -4.77 4.41
C ALA A 11 -0.40 -4.92 2.95
N LEU A 12 0.27 -5.80 2.22
CA LEU A 12 -0.14 -6.19 0.88
C LEU A 12 -0.70 -7.61 0.95
N TRP A 13 -1.98 -7.74 0.64
CA TRP A 13 -2.55 -9.04 0.35
C TRP A 13 -2.21 -9.46 -1.08
N ILE A 14 -1.66 -10.65 -1.24
CA ILE A 14 -1.35 -11.25 -2.53
C ILE A 14 -2.14 -12.54 -2.64
N PRO A 15 -3.09 -12.67 -3.57
CA PRO A 15 -3.88 -13.88 -3.71
C PRO A 15 -3.05 -15.04 -4.28
N PRO A 16 -3.50 -16.29 -4.10
CA PRO A 16 -2.82 -17.47 -4.65
C PRO A 16 -2.59 -17.37 -6.16
N GLY A 17 -1.42 -17.83 -6.62
CA GLY A 17 -1.06 -17.88 -8.05
C GLY A 17 -0.55 -16.56 -8.63
N VAL A 18 -0.49 -15.49 -7.86
CA VAL A 18 0.10 -14.23 -8.33
C VAL A 18 1.60 -14.24 -8.14
N GLU A 19 2.32 -14.24 -9.25
CA GLU A 19 3.78 -14.12 -9.25
C GLU A 19 4.20 -12.73 -8.74
N HIS A 20 5.05 -12.70 -7.74
CA HIS A 20 5.51 -11.46 -7.11
C HIS A 20 6.99 -11.55 -6.71
N ALA A 21 7.61 -10.38 -6.65
CA ALA A 21 8.94 -10.21 -6.09
C ALA A 21 8.94 -9.01 -5.14
N VAL A 22 9.73 -9.10 -4.08
CA VAL A 22 9.89 -8.01 -3.12
C VAL A 22 11.27 -7.39 -3.32
N THR A 23 11.31 -6.07 -3.45
CA THR A 23 12.55 -5.29 -3.46
C THR A 23 12.51 -4.33 -2.28
N MET A 24 13.48 -4.44 -1.38
CA MET A 24 13.65 -3.49 -0.29
C MET A 24 14.33 -2.25 -0.83
N VAL A 25 13.74 -1.07 -0.63
CA VAL A 25 14.27 0.22 -1.08
C VAL A 25 14.95 0.97 0.06
N GLU A 26 14.53 0.70 1.29
CA GLU A 26 15.04 1.29 2.54
C GLU A 26 15.13 0.18 3.60
N ASP A 27 15.84 0.41 4.69
CA ASP A 27 15.87 -0.49 5.84
C ASP A 27 14.47 -0.63 6.42
N ALA A 28 13.91 -1.84 6.34
CA ALA A 28 12.57 -2.13 6.83
C ALA A 28 12.47 -3.54 7.42
N ASP A 29 11.67 -3.69 8.46
CA ASP A 29 11.27 -5.00 9.00
C ASP A 29 10.08 -5.52 8.17
N LEU A 30 10.37 -6.42 7.23
CA LEU A 30 9.35 -7.07 6.42
C LEU A 30 8.87 -8.36 7.09
N ARG A 31 7.59 -8.41 7.42
CA ARG A 31 6.91 -9.58 7.94
C ARG A 31 5.99 -10.18 6.90
N THR A 32 6.23 -11.43 6.51
CA THR A 32 5.40 -12.16 5.55
C THR A 32 4.65 -13.27 6.28
N LEU A 33 3.33 -13.32 6.05
CA LEU A 33 2.46 -14.38 6.56
C LEU A 33 1.92 -15.19 5.40
N TYR A 34 2.05 -16.50 5.46
CA TYR A 34 1.48 -17.43 4.48
C TYR A 34 0.21 -18.06 5.06
N PHE A 35 -0.90 -17.92 4.36
CA PHE A 35 -2.17 -18.52 4.76
C PHE A 35 -2.49 -19.71 3.88
N HIS A 36 -2.68 -20.87 4.50
CA HIS A 36 -3.24 -22.01 3.78
C HIS A 36 -4.66 -21.67 3.31
N GLN A 37 -4.89 -21.82 2.00
CA GLN A 37 -6.19 -21.59 1.38
C GLN A 37 -6.78 -22.93 0.92
N PRO A 38 -7.98 -23.31 1.41
CA PRO A 38 -8.71 -24.46 0.85
C PRO A 38 -8.98 -24.23 -0.64
N ARG A 39 -9.08 -25.32 -1.43
CA ARG A 39 -9.34 -25.23 -2.87
C ARG A 39 -10.58 -24.37 -3.16
N GLY A 40 -10.44 -23.42 -4.07
CA GLY A 40 -11.52 -22.52 -4.50
C GLY A 40 -11.88 -21.42 -3.50
N ARG A 41 -11.14 -21.31 -2.38
CA ARG A 41 -11.29 -20.21 -1.40
C ARG A 41 -10.21 -19.17 -1.59
N CYS A 42 -10.53 -17.91 -1.25
CA CYS A 42 -9.56 -16.82 -1.27
C CYS A 42 -9.92 -15.78 -0.19
N GLY A 43 -8.91 -15.34 0.55
CA GLY A 43 -9.09 -14.32 1.59
C GLY A 43 -8.74 -14.81 3.00
N PRO A 44 -8.76 -13.93 3.99
CA PRO A 44 -8.35 -14.24 5.37
C PRO A 44 -9.42 -15.02 6.17
N GLY A 45 -10.36 -15.69 5.51
CA GLY A 45 -11.46 -16.40 6.15
C GLY A 45 -12.81 -15.67 6.04
N VAL A 46 -12.96 -14.79 5.07
CA VAL A 46 -14.22 -14.08 4.81
C VAL A 46 -15.32 -14.99 4.23
N PRO A 47 -16.61 -14.60 4.37
CA PRO A 47 -17.71 -15.26 3.69
C PRO A 47 -17.52 -15.31 2.16
N ARG A 48 -18.14 -16.32 1.48
CA ARG A 48 -17.94 -16.55 0.03
C ARG A 48 -18.33 -15.36 -0.84
N ASP A 49 -19.38 -14.65 -0.48
CA ASP A 49 -19.88 -13.44 -1.16
C ASP A 49 -18.89 -12.25 -1.08
N GLN A 50 -17.93 -12.29 -0.18
CA GLN A 50 -16.89 -11.27 -0.02
C GLN A 50 -15.53 -11.67 -0.63
N GLU A 51 -15.37 -12.92 -1.09
CA GLU A 51 -14.09 -13.44 -1.58
C GLU A 51 -13.61 -12.78 -2.87
N ASP A 52 -14.50 -12.33 -3.73
CA ASP A 52 -14.12 -11.72 -5.01
C ASP A 52 -13.19 -10.52 -4.85
N ALA A 53 -13.42 -9.74 -3.82
CA ALA A 53 -12.54 -8.63 -3.48
C ALA A 53 -11.12 -9.07 -3.08
N TRP A 54 -10.94 -10.31 -2.60
CA TRP A 54 -9.66 -10.89 -2.17
C TRP A 54 -8.92 -11.65 -3.27
N ARG A 55 -9.55 -11.84 -4.43
CA ARG A 55 -8.90 -12.42 -5.62
C ARG A 55 -7.95 -11.46 -6.34
N GLN A 56 -7.88 -10.22 -5.87
CA GLN A 56 -6.98 -9.21 -6.39
C GLN A 56 -5.99 -8.77 -5.29
N CYS A 57 -4.80 -8.32 -5.71
CA CYS A 57 -3.85 -7.73 -4.78
C CYS A 57 -4.46 -6.48 -4.14
N ARG A 58 -4.34 -6.35 -2.82
CA ARG A 58 -4.93 -5.24 -2.04
C ARG A 58 -3.93 -4.70 -1.05
N VAL A 59 -3.82 -3.38 -0.98
CA VAL A 59 -3.13 -2.73 0.13
C VAL A 59 -4.14 -2.53 1.26
N LEU A 60 -3.79 -2.95 2.45
CA LEU A 60 -4.64 -2.93 3.64
C LEU A 60 -4.06 -1.98 4.69
N GLU A 61 -4.95 -1.31 5.40
CA GLU A 61 -4.59 -0.62 6.64
C GLU A 61 -4.22 -1.64 7.72
N VAL A 62 -3.09 -1.38 8.41
CA VAL A 62 -2.66 -2.22 9.52
C VAL A 62 -3.02 -1.51 10.82
N SER A 63 -3.99 -2.06 11.57
CA SER A 63 -4.31 -1.60 12.91
C SER A 63 -3.15 -1.84 13.89
N ASP A 64 -3.11 -1.11 14.99
CA ASP A 64 -2.10 -1.34 16.03
C ASP A 64 -2.21 -2.76 16.61
N LEU A 65 -3.44 -3.29 16.72
CA LEU A 65 -3.68 -4.67 17.15
C LEU A 65 -3.09 -5.66 16.14
N LEU A 66 -3.39 -5.51 14.84
CA LEU A 66 -2.85 -6.38 13.79
C LEU A 66 -1.32 -6.37 13.81
N ARG A 67 -0.72 -5.18 13.97
CA ARG A 67 0.74 -5.04 14.07
C ARG A 67 1.31 -5.78 15.27
N ALA A 68 0.68 -5.66 16.44
CA ALA A 68 1.10 -6.35 17.64
C ALA A 68 0.99 -7.87 17.47
N LEU A 69 -0.14 -8.35 16.95
CA LEU A 69 -0.36 -9.77 16.67
C LEU A 69 0.70 -10.35 15.73
N VAL A 70 1.00 -9.65 14.63
CA VAL A 70 2.02 -10.12 13.67
C VAL A 70 3.42 -10.15 14.27
N ARG A 71 3.74 -9.23 15.18
CA ARG A 71 5.02 -9.23 15.90
C ARG A 71 5.15 -10.41 16.87
N GLU A 72 4.04 -10.82 17.45
CA GLU A 72 3.98 -11.95 18.38
C GLU A 72 3.91 -13.32 17.67
N MET A 73 3.66 -13.35 16.36
CA MET A 73 3.69 -14.59 15.59
C MET A 73 5.10 -15.18 15.61
N PRO A 74 5.22 -16.49 15.87
CA PRO A 74 6.52 -17.15 15.88
C PRO A 74 7.17 -17.07 14.50
N THR A 75 8.42 -16.68 14.47
CA THR A 75 9.29 -16.79 13.29
C THR A 75 10.07 -18.09 13.42
N THR A 76 9.54 -19.17 12.89
CA THR A 76 10.25 -20.46 12.89
C THR A 76 11.12 -20.51 11.63
N PRO A 77 12.45 -20.67 11.73
CA PRO A 77 13.27 -21.06 10.60
C PRO A 77 12.80 -22.42 10.07
N ASP A 78 12.79 -22.62 8.76
CA ASP A 78 12.54 -23.92 8.16
C ASP A 78 13.47 -24.98 8.79
N GLY A 79 12.89 -26.04 9.36
CA GLY A 79 13.63 -27.11 10.04
C GLY A 79 13.81 -26.95 11.55
N GLY A 80 13.05 -26.06 12.20
CA GLY A 80 13.11 -25.82 13.65
C GLY A 80 12.64 -26.98 14.52
N ALA A 81 12.99 -26.92 15.80
CA ALA A 81 12.60 -27.89 16.85
C ALA A 81 11.07 -28.05 16.93
N ALA A 82 10.63 -29.22 17.41
CA ALA A 82 9.21 -29.50 17.58
C ALA A 82 8.53 -28.42 18.44
N ILE A 83 7.48 -27.82 17.92
CA ILE A 83 6.68 -26.80 18.62
C ILE A 83 5.94 -27.45 19.78
N SER A 84 5.99 -26.84 20.96
CA SER A 84 5.25 -27.36 22.11
C SER A 84 3.72 -27.28 21.86
N PRO A 85 2.92 -28.18 22.49
CA PRO A 85 1.45 -28.09 22.37
C PRO A 85 0.87 -26.76 22.89
N ALA A 86 1.55 -26.10 23.81
CA ALA A 86 1.16 -24.77 24.31
C ALA A 86 1.40 -23.67 23.27
N ASP A 87 2.57 -23.71 22.65
CA ASP A 87 2.93 -22.74 21.59
C ASP A 87 2.05 -22.92 20.36
N LEU A 88 1.74 -24.17 19.98
CA LEU A 88 0.82 -24.45 18.88
C LEU A 88 -0.59 -23.86 19.14
N ARG A 89 -1.10 -24.00 20.36
CA ARG A 89 -2.39 -23.39 20.74
C ARG A 89 -2.31 -21.86 20.69
N ARG A 90 -1.22 -21.26 21.18
CA ARG A 90 -1.00 -19.82 21.11
C ARG A 90 -0.99 -19.35 19.66
N GLU A 91 -0.25 -20.02 18.79
CA GLU A 91 -0.18 -19.70 17.36
C GLU A 91 -1.56 -19.79 16.68
N GLN A 92 -2.37 -20.80 17.01
CA GLN A 92 -3.74 -20.92 16.50
C GLN A 92 -4.60 -19.73 16.91
N HIS A 93 -4.53 -19.27 18.16
CA HIS A 93 -5.28 -18.10 18.64
C HIS A 93 -4.82 -16.82 17.95
N LEU A 94 -3.50 -16.61 17.85
CA LEU A 94 -2.94 -15.45 17.13
C LEU A 94 -3.36 -15.45 15.66
N SER A 95 -3.29 -16.60 14.99
CA SER A 95 -3.70 -16.76 13.59
C SER A 95 -5.18 -16.45 13.38
N ALA A 96 -6.05 -16.85 14.31
CA ALA A 96 -7.48 -16.55 14.24
C ALA A 96 -7.74 -15.03 14.34
N LEU A 97 -7.08 -14.36 15.30
CA LEU A 97 -7.18 -12.91 15.48
C LEU A 97 -6.59 -12.14 14.29
N VAL A 98 -5.44 -12.56 13.76
CA VAL A 98 -4.84 -11.96 12.57
C VAL A 98 -5.78 -12.05 11.37
N ARG A 99 -6.45 -13.19 11.17
CA ARG A 99 -7.44 -13.37 10.10
C ARG A 99 -8.64 -12.44 10.26
N ASP A 100 -9.16 -12.31 11.48
CA ASP A 100 -10.29 -11.42 11.78
C ASP A 100 -9.91 -9.94 11.54
N GLU A 101 -8.74 -9.50 12.01
CA GLU A 101 -8.23 -8.14 11.77
C GLU A 101 -8.02 -7.86 10.27
N LEU A 102 -7.45 -8.81 9.52
CA LEU A 102 -7.30 -8.67 8.08
C LEU A 102 -8.65 -8.59 7.36
N ALA A 103 -9.64 -9.40 7.77
CA ALA A 103 -10.98 -9.37 7.18
C ALA A 103 -11.67 -8.00 7.38
N ARG A 104 -11.40 -7.34 8.50
CA ARG A 104 -11.93 -6.00 8.85
C ARG A 104 -11.10 -4.86 8.30
N ALA A 105 -9.86 -5.13 7.88
CA ALA A 105 -8.94 -4.10 7.42
C ALA A 105 -9.49 -3.34 6.21
N ALA A 106 -9.49 -2.01 6.31
CA ALA A 106 -9.87 -1.16 5.18
C ALA A 106 -8.89 -1.33 4.02
N ALA A 107 -9.42 -1.58 2.83
CA ALA A 107 -8.61 -1.53 1.63
C ALA A 107 -8.28 -0.09 1.29
N VAL A 108 -7.00 0.20 1.16
CA VAL A 108 -6.52 1.52 0.77
C VAL A 108 -6.21 1.49 -0.73
N LYS A 109 -6.74 2.45 -1.47
CA LYS A 109 -6.40 2.61 -2.89
C LYS A 109 -5.00 3.23 -3.03
N LEU A 110 -3.98 2.53 -2.55
CA LEU A 110 -2.57 2.93 -2.62
C LEU A 110 -1.76 2.02 -3.57
N GLY A 111 -2.43 1.27 -4.42
CA GLY A 111 -1.76 0.44 -5.42
C GLY A 111 -1.37 1.27 -6.62
N VAL A 112 -0.08 1.36 -6.91
CA VAL A 112 0.42 1.96 -8.14
C VAL A 112 0.75 0.83 -9.10
N ASP A 113 -0.18 0.53 -10.01
CA ASP A 113 0.03 -0.47 -11.03
C ASP A 113 0.96 0.09 -12.12
N LEU A 114 1.89 -0.72 -12.61
CA LEU A 114 2.76 -0.36 -13.72
C LEU A 114 2.21 -0.94 -15.03
N PRO A 115 2.23 -0.14 -16.11
CA PRO A 115 1.70 -0.56 -17.41
C PRO A 115 2.61 -1.56 -18.12
N GLN A 116 2.08 -2.22 -19.16
CA GLN A 116 2.83 -3.13 -20.02
C GLN A 116 3.58 -2.40 -21.14
N ASP A 117 3.00 -1.32 -21.69
CA ASP A 117 3.69 -0.49 -22.70
C ASP A 117 5.00 0.07 -22.13
N LYS A 118 6.12 -0.21 -22.79
CA LYS A 118 7.45 0.15 -22.31
C LYS A 118 7.66 1.65 -22.11
N ARG A 119 7.08 2.48 -22.97
CA ARG A 119 7.20 3.96 -22.90
C ARG A 119 6.41 4.49 -21.70
N LEU A 120 5.16 3.99 -21.53
CA LEU A 120 4.34 4.37 -20.40
C LEU A 120 4.95 3.88 -19.10
N ARG A 121 5.54 2.68 -19.09
CA ARG A 121 6.26 2.14 -17.93
C ARG A 121 7.44 3.02 -17.53
N HIS A 122 8.26 3.43 -18.50
CA HIS A 122 9.40 4.33 -18.23
C HIS A 122 8.94 5.66 -17.61
N LEU A 123 7.86 6.27 -18.14
CA LEU A 123 7.24 7.46 -17.54
C LEU A 123 6.79 7.18 -16.09
N CYS A 124 6.08 6.08 -15.86
CA CYS A 124 5.60 5.72 -14.53
C CYS A 124 6.76 5.49 -13.54
N GLU A 125 7.84 4.85 -13.95
CA GLU A 125 9.04 4.64 -13.13
C GLU A 125 9.73 5.99 -12.81
N ALA A 126 9.80 6.92 -13.75
CA ALA A 126 10.32 8.26 -13.50
C ALA A 126 9.46 9.07 -12.50
N VAL A 127 8.12 8.97 -12.61
CA VAL A 127 7.20 9.59 -11.64
C VAL A 127 7.31 8.95 -10.26
N LEU A 128 7.53 7.64 -10.18
CA LEU A 128 7.75 6.95 -8.90
C LEU A 128 9.04 7.40 -8.22
N ALA A 129 10.11 7.61 -8.99
CA ALA A 129 11.39 8.10 -8.48
C ALA A 129 11.25 9.53 -7.94
N ASP A 130 10.66 10.42 -8.74
CA ASP A 130 10.41 11.81 -8.34
C ASP A 130 9.07 12.33 -8.90
N PRO A 131 7.97 12.27 -8.12
CA PRO A 131 6.67 12.73 -8.57
C PRO A 131 6.55 14.25 -8.68
N THR A 132 7.56 14.99 -8.24
CA THR A 132 7.56 16.47 -8.23
C THR A 132 8.31 17.10 -9.41
N ARG A 133 9.07 16.28 -10.15
CA ARG A 133 9.95 16.72 -11.26
C ARG A 133 9.24 17.55 -12.32
N HIS A 134 7.99 17.21 -12.63
CA HIS A 134 7.17 17.94 -13.61
C HIS A 134 5.72 18.10 -13.14
N ASP A 135 5.12 19.22 -13.48
CA ASP A 135 3.75 19.55 -13.06
C ASP A 135 2.68 18.94 -13.96
N THR A 136 2.93 18.89 -15.27
CA THR A 136 1.92 18.51 -16.26
C THR A 136 2.25 17.19 -16.96
N LEU A 137 1.20 16.50 -17.46
CA LEU A 137 1.38 15.33 -18.31
C LEU A 137 2.16 15.65 -19.59
N ALA A 138 2.04 16.88 -20.10
CA ALA A 138 2.74 17.30 -21.32
C ALA A 138 4.26 17.28 -21.11
N ASP A 139 4.72 17.78 -19.96
CA ASP A 139 6.13 17.79 -19.60
C ASP A 139 6.66 16.37 -19.41
N TRP A 140 5.92 15.52 -18.68
CA TRP A 140 6.26 14.11 -18.51
C TRP A 140 6.30 13.32 -19.82
N ALA A 141 5.44 13.66 -20.79
CA ALA A 141 5.38 12.97 -22.07
C ALA A 141 6.58 13.27 -22.96
N GLN A 142 7.29 14.39 -22.77
CA GLN A 142 8.47 14.75 -23.58
C GLN A 142 9.55 13.65 -23.51
N ASP A 143 9.75 13.06 -22.34
CA ASP A 143 10.75 12.01 -22.11
C ASP A 143 10.35 10.65 -22.73
N THR A 144 9.13 10.48 -23.23
CA THR A 144 8.60 9.19 -23.70
C THR A 144 8.61 9.02 -25.21
N GLY A 145 8.86 10.10 -25.97
CA GLY A 145 8.72 10.11 -27.43
C GLY A 145 7.28 9.93 -27.92
N ALA A 146 6.28 10.07 -27.03
CA ALA A 146 4.86 9.96 -27.35
C ALA A 146 4.13 11.28 -27.06
N SER A 147 3.08 11.58 -27.85
CA SER A 147 2.26 12.77 -27.58
C SER A 147 1.52 12.63 -26.23
N PRO A 148 1.22 13.77 -25.54
CA PRO A 148 0.41 13.74 -24.31
C PRO A 148 -0.94 13.04 -24.49
N ARG A 149 -1.55 13.16 -25.66
CA ARG A 149 -2.80 12.47 -26.03
C ARG A 149 -2.62 10.96 -26.06
N THR A 150 -1.50 10.47 -26.62
CA THR A 150 -1.17 9.04 -26.66
C THR A 150 -0.96 8.50 -25.25
N VAL A 151 -0.17 9.21 -24.43
CA VAL A 151 0.09 8.85 -23.04
C VAL A 151 -1.22 8.82 -22.24
N ALA A 152 -2.07 9.83 -22.35
CA ALA A 152 -3.37 9.87 -21.66
C ALA A 152 -4.30 8.70 -22.07
N ARG A 153 -4.28 8.29 -23.34
CA ARG A 153 -5.02 7.12 -23.81
C ARG A 153 -4.49 5.83 -23.23
N LEU A 154 -3.17 5.66 -23.17
CA LEU A 154 -2.53 4.49 -22.60
C LEU A 154 -2.81 4.37 -21.08
N PHE A 155 -2.78 5.47 -20.33
CA PHE A 155 -3.19 5.46 -18.92
C PHE A 155 -4.59 4.89 -18.72
N ARG A 156 -5.54 5.32 -19.55
CA ARG A 156 -6.93 4.84 -19.47
C ARG A 156 -7.07 3.38 -19.87
N SER A 157 -6.38 2.95 -20.94
CA SER A 157 -6.52 1.60 -21.47
C SER A 157 -5.81 0.54 -20.63
N GLU A 158 -4.63 0.84 -20.06
CA GLU A 158 -3.85 -0.13 -19.31
C GLU A 158 -4.04 -0.05 -17.80
N LEU A 159 -4.27 1.16 -17.27
CA LEU A 159 -4.36 1.40 -15.82
C LEU A 159 -5.77 1.80 -15.37
N GLY A 160 -6.75 1.92 -16.28
CA GLY A 160 -8.14 2.29 -15.97
C GLY A 160 -8.28 3.66 -15.29
N SER A 161 -7.26 4.52 -15.34
CA SER A 161 -7.20 5.79 -14.62
C SER A 161 -6.62 6.91 -15.50
N THR A 162 -6.76 8.16 -15.03
CA THR A 162 -6.03 9.28 -15.62
C THR A 162 -4.63 9.38 -15.00
N PHE A 163 -3.70 10.03 -15.73
CA PHE A 163 -2.38 10.35 -15.19
C PHE A 163 -2.45 11.07 -13.84
N THR A 164 -3.31 12.07 -13.74
CA THR A 164 -3.47 12.86 -12.50
C THR A 164 -3.92 11.98 -11.33
N GLN A 165 -4.91 11.10 -11.56
CA GLN A 165 -5.36 10.16 -10.53
C GLN A 165 -4.25 9.19 -10.12
N TRP A 166 -3.53 8.65 -11.10
CA TRP A 166 -2.42 7.73 -10.87
C TRP A 166 -1.26 8.42 -10.12
N ARG A 167 -0.84 9.63 -10.56
CA ARG A 167 0.20 10.41 -9.87
C ARG A 167 -0.20 10.75 -8.43
N GLN A 168 -1.48 11.06 -8.19
CA GLN A 168 -1.98 11.28 -6.83
C GLN A 168 -1.80 10.04 -5.94
N GLN A 169 -1.98 8.82 -6.47
CA GLN A 169 -1.71 7.60 -5.72
C GLN A 169 -0.21 7.46 -5.38
N VAL A 170 0.69 7.81 -6.30
CA VAL A 170 2.13 7.84 -6.04
C VAL A 170 2.46 8.82 -4.92
N ILE A 171 1.93 10.03 -4.98
CA ILE A 171 2.12 11.08 -3.97
C ILE A 171 1.60 10.61 -2.60
N LEU A 172 0.43 10.00 -2.55
CA LEU A 172 -0.14 9.45 -1.30
C LEU A 172 0.74 8.34 -0.72
N ALA A 173 1.24 7.43 -1.55
CA ALA A 173 2.15 6.38 -1.12
C ALA A 173 3.45 6.95 -0.53
N LYS A 174 4.05 7.94 -1.21
CA LYS A 174 5.25 8.63 -0.73
C LYS A 174 4.98 9.41 0.58
N ALA A 175 3.81 10.06 0.69
CA ALA A 175 3.39 10.74 1.92
C ALA A 175 3.32 9.78 3.12
N VAL A 176 2.80 8.56 2.93
CA VAL A 176 2.75 7.55 4.00
C VAL A 176 4.15 7.10 4.41
N SER A 177 5.08 6.92 3.45
CA SER A 177 6.48 6.59 3.75
C SER A 177 7.16 7.70 4.56
N LEU A 178 7.01 8.96 4.15
CA LEU A 178 7.57 10.11 4.87
C LEU A 178 6.98 10.25 6.29
N ALA A 179 5.68 10.00 6.43
CA ALA A 179 5.00 10.03 7.74
C ALA A 179 5.49 8.92 8.67
N ALA A 180 5.79 7.74 8.15
CA ALA A 180 6.38 6.63 8.92
C ALA A 180 7.77 6.98 9.45
N GLY A 181 8.55 7.79 8.70
CA GLY A 181 9.79 8.42 9.16
C GLY A 181 9.60 9.57 10.17
N ARG A 182 8.36 9.75 10.67
CA ARG A 182 7.99 10.83 11.63
C ARG A 182 8.17 12.25 11.08
N MET A 183 8.20 12.41 9.77
CA MET A 183 8.29 13.74 9.16
C MET A 183 6.99 14.54 9.45
N PRO A 184 7.10 15.81 9.91
CA PRO A 184 5.93 16.65 10.17
C PRO A 184 5.10 16.90 8.91
N MET A 185 3.77 16.99 9.05
CA MET A 185 2.81 17.16 7.94
C MET A 185 3.16 18.31 7.00
N GLY A 186 3.57 19.45 7.53
CA GLY A 186 3.95 20.62 6.72
C GLY A 186 5.19 20.34 5.86
N GLN A 187 6.16 19.59 6.38
CA GLN A 187 7.34 19.18 5.61
C GLN A 187 6.99 18.15 4.57
N ILE A 188 6.11 17.18 4.88
CA ILE A 188 5.60 16.19 3.90
C ILE A 188 4.94 16.91 2.72
N ALA A 189 4.08 17.90 3.00
CA ALA A 189 3.43 18.67 1.94
C ALA A 189 4.47 19.39 1.06
N ALA A 190 5.43 20.09 1.67
CA ALA A 190 6.47 20.81 0.96
C ALA A 190 7.36 19.88 0.12
N GLU A 191 7.79 18.73 0.68
CA GLU A 191 8.60 17.72 0.00
C GLU A 191 7.87 17.14 -1.24
N LEU A 192 6.54 17.11 -1.19
CA LEU A 192 5.70 16.63 -2.28
C LEU A 192 5.21 17.75 -3.22
N GLY A 193 5.75 18.96 -3.10
CA GLY A 193 5.45 20.09 -3.98
C GLY A 193 4.09 20.75 -3.72
N TYR A 194 3.52 20.59 -2.51
CA TYR A 194 2.23 21.16 -2.15
C TYR A 194 2.32 22.20 -1.03
N SER A 195 1.43 23.18 -1.05
CA SER A 195 1.12 23.90 0.18
C SER A 195 0.36 22.98 1.15
N ALA A 196 0.44 23.26 2.45
CA ALA A 196 -0.25 22.45 3.46
C ALA A 196 -1.77 22.35 3.23
N SER A 197 -2.39 23.45 2.76
CA SER A 197 -3.82 23.48 2.43
C SER A 197 -4.16 22.65 1.18
N ALA A 198 -3.36 22.76 0.11
CA ALA A 198 -3.55 22.01 -1.12
C ALA A 198 -3.34 20.51 -0.90
N PHE A 199 -2.33 20.13 -0.10
CA PHE A 199 -2.09 18.75 0.30
C PHE A 199 -3.28 18.18 1.08
N SER A 200 -3.78 18.92 2.08
CA SER A 200 -4.94 18.51 2.87
C SER A 200 -6.19 18.31 2.01
N ALA A 201 -6.44 19.22 1.06
CA ALA A 201 -7.56 19.11 0.13
C ALA A 201 -7.42 17.88 -0.79
N MET A 202 -6.23 17.65 -1.32
CA MET A 202 -5.93 16.51 -2.18
C MET A 202 -6.12 15.18 -1.43
N VAL A 203 -5.58 15.05 -0.22
CA VAL A 203 -5.74 13.83 0.60
C VAL A 203 -7.21 13.57 0.90
N ARG A 204 -7.96 14.56 1.38
CA ARG A 204 -9.41 14.41 1.66
C ARG A 204 -10.19 13.98 0.42
N LYS A 205 -9.91 14.57 -0.72
CA LYS A 205 -10.57 14.22 -1.99
C LYS A 205 -10.24 12.80 -2.44
N SER A 206 -9.00 12.35 -2.24
CA SER A 206 -8.51 11.06 -2.73
C SER A 206 -8.88 9.88 -1.83
N VAL A 207 -8.86 10.08 -0.49
CA VAL A 207 -9.05 8.99 0.48
C VAL A 207 -10.22 9.20 1.45
N GLY A 208 -10.96 10.31 1.33
CA GLY A 208 -12.17 10.58 2.12
C GLY A 208 -11.93 10.93 3.59
N GLN A 209 -10.66 11.10 4.03
CA GLN A 209 -10.33 11.39 5.42
C GLN A 209 -9.22 12.44 5.54
N PRO A 210 -9.09 13.13 6.71
CA PRO A 210 -8.05 14.12 6.93
C PRO A 210 -6.64 13.51 6.88
N PRO A 211 -5.61 14.28 6.43
CA PRO A 211 -4.23 13.79 6.34
C PRO A 211 -3.69 13.21 7.64
N GLY A 212 -3.93 13.83 8.79
CA GLY A 212 -3.46 13.35 10.10
C GLY A 212 -3.96 11.93 10.41
N ARG A 213 -5.24 11.66 10.12
CA ARG A 213 -5.80 10.31 10.28
C ARG A 213 -5.26 9.34 9.25
N PHE A 214 -5.19 9.76 8.00
CA PHE A 214 -4.67 8.93 6.90
C PHE A 214 -3.21 8.53 7.08
N LEU A 215 -2.37 9.46 7.58
CA LEU A 215 -0.94 9.26 7.79
C LEU A 215 -0.59 8.67 9.17
N GLY A 216 -1.58 8.38 10.01
CA GLY A 216 -1.37 7.86 11.35
C GLY A 216 -0.73 8.87 12.33
N GLN A 217 -0.67 10.14 11.96
CA GLN A 217 -0.21 11.23 12.81
C GLN A 217 -1.39 11.78 13.62
N GLN A 218 -1.93 10.98 14.54
CA GLN A 218 -2.88 11.52 15.52
C GLN A 218 -2.12 12.47 16.44
N GLN A 219 -2.57 13.72 16.52
CA GLN A 219 -2.18 14.59 17.62
C GLN A 219 -2.49 13.84 18.93
N PRO A 220 -1.53 13.81 19.89
CA PRO A 220 -1.88 13.34 21.22
C PRO A 220 -3.13 14.11 21.67
N ALA A 221 -4.14 13.41 22.14
CA ALA A 221 -5.33 14.02 22.71
C ALA A 221 -4.84 15.05 23.73
N ALA A 222 -5.28 16.31 23.57
CA ALA A 222 -4.98 17.34 24.53
C ALA A 222 -5.44 16.81 25.90
N VAL A 223 -4.49 16.61 26.79
CA VAL A 223 -4.80 16.35 28.20
C VAL A 223 -5.48 17.62 28.67
N VAL A 224 -6.80 17.57 28.79
CA VAL A 224 -7.57 18.64 29.44
C VAL A 224 -7.17 18.63 30.91
N PRO A 225 -6.72 19.74 31.45
CA PRO A 225 -6.29 19.85 32.85
C PRO A 225 -7.45 19.62 33.82
#